data_b6f847f5859f934a0de8d917998f8780
#
_entry.id   b6f847f5859f934a0de8d917998f8780
#
_cell.length_a   1.000
_cell.length_b   1.000
_cell.length_c   1.000
_cell.angle_alpha   90.00
_cell.angle_beta   90.00
_cell.angle_gamma   90.00
#
_symmetry.space_group_name_H-M   'P 1'
#
loop_
_entity.id
_entity.type
_entity.pdbx_description
1 polymer ?
#
loop_
_entity_poly.entity_id
_entity_poly.type
_entity_poly.pdbx_seq_one_letter_code
_entity_poly.pdbx_strand_id
1 'polypeptide(L)'
;MEKEPPKNRFQRRKSVSAERYDPEADEDEGDEQKVYPKTDEQRKRLSEATKNILLFRSLDNQQMHQVIDAMFERKVTPDEHVIDQGDDGDNFYVIDTGTYDIYVEVDGKPKCVGQYDSQGSFGELALMYNMPRAATIIATSEGTLWAMDRATFRRIVLKNAFNKRKMYENLLENVPMLKTLDSYERMNVADALAPKTFEDGDLIIKQGDDADCMYFVEEGEVRITMTNMNDPNTEVELTRCKKGDYFGELALVTHKPRAASAYSVGTTRCAVLDVHAFERLLGPCMDLMKRSIEDYEGQLVQIFGSKSNISDLR
;
A
#
# COMPACT_ATOMS: atom_id res chain seq x y z
N MET A 1 -11.48 -59.31 18.13
CA MET A 1 -10.33 -58.40 17.85
C MET A 1 -10.84 -57.37 16.86
N GLU A 2 -11.41 -56.28 17.34
CA GLU A 2 -11.82 -55.17 16.53
C GLU A 2 -10.59 -54.34 16.17
N LYS A 3 -10.40 -54.12 14.86
CA LYS A 3 -9.32 -53.25 14.37
C LYS A 3 -9.74 -51.79 14.57
N GLU A 4 -8.97 -51.06 15.40
CA GLU A 4 -9.11 -49.62 15.51
C GLU A 4 -9.04 -48.96 14.12
N PRO A 5 -9.92 -47.98 13.84
CA PRO A 5 -9.86 -47.23 12.57
C PRO A 5 -8.56 -46.41 12.50
N PRO A 6 -7.98 -46.22 11.30
CA PRO A 6 -6.74 -45.48 11.15
C PRO A 6 -6.90 -44.04 11.62
N LYS A 7 -6.05 -43.61 12.54
CA LYS A 7 -5.98 -42.26 13.05
C LYS A 7 -5.74 -41.32 11.85
N ASN A 8 -6.75 -40.52 11.53
CA ASN A 8 -6.71 -39.52 10.48
C ASN A 8 -5.63 -38.48 10.82
N ARG A 9 -4.46 -38.55 10.15
CA ARG A 9 -3.29 -37.66 10.33
C ARG A 9 -3.51 -36.25 9.76
N PHE A 10 -4.68 -35.94 9.23
CA PHE A 10 -5.03 -34.58 8.85
C PHE A 10 -5.59 -33.86 10.08
N GLN A 11 -4.70 -33.24 10.86
CA GLN A 11 -5.15 -32.20 11.79
C GLN A 11 -5.95 -31.19 10.96
N ARG A 12 -7.18 -30.89 11.38
CA ARG A 12 -8.02 -29.86 10.78
C ARG A 12 -7.15 -28.63 10.58
N ARG A 13 -7.07 -28.16 9.31
CA ARG A 13 -6.48 -26.87 8.97
C ARG A 13 -7.07 -25.85 9.93
N LYS A 14 -6.26 -25.28 10.80
CA LYS A 14 -6.65 -24.09 11.55
C LYS A 14 -7.01 -23.08 10.47
N SER A 15 -8.21 -22.49 10.53
CA SER A 15 -8.65 -21.46 9.61
C SER A 15 -7.52 -20.43 9.45
N VAL A 16 -7.26 -20.02 8.19
CA VAL A 16 -6.37 -18.92 7.90
C VAL A 16 -7.04 -17.67 8.47
N SER A 17 -6.80 -17.37 9.74
CA SER A 17 -7.16 -16.10 10.31
C SER A 17 -6.00 -15.16 9.98
N ALA A 18 -6.29 -14.08 9.25
CA ALA A 18 -5.37 -12.98 9.20
C ALA A 18 -5.19 -12.48 10.65
N GLU A 19 -4.04 -12.75 11.24
CA GLU A 19 -3.74 -12.26 12.56
C GLU A 19 -3.74 -10.73 12.51
N ARG A 20 -4.53 -10.12 13.37
CA ARG A 20 -4.57 -8.67 13.51
C ARG A 20 -3.31 -8.21 14.23
N TYR A 21 -2.74 -7.11 13.79
CA TYR A 21 -1.69 -6.43 14.52
C TYR A 21 -2.28 -5.90 15.84
N ASP A 22 -1.67 -6.29 16.96
CA ASP A 22 -2.01 -5.79 18.28
C ASP A 22 -0.88 -4.89 18.77
N PRO A 23 -1.08 -3.57 18.82
CA PRO A 23 -0.04 -2.64 19.26
C PRO A 23 0.36 -2.85 20.72
N GLU A 24 -0.54 -3.35 21.59
CA GLU A 24 -0.23 -3.60 23.02
C GLU A 24 0.67 -4.82 23.19
N ALA A 25 0.54 -5.84 22.31
CA ALA A 25 1.41 -7.02 22.34
C ALA A 25 2.82 -6.73 21.77
N ASP A 26 2.99 -5.68 20.98
CA ASP A 26 4.25 -5.32 20.33
C ASP A 26 5.13 -4.39 21.19
N GLU A 27 4.56 -3.75 22.23
CA GLU A 27 5.31 -2.89 23.16
C GLU A 27 6.24 -3.69 24.11
N ASP A 28 6.00 -4.99 24.31
CA ASP A 28 6.80 -5.84 25.19
C ASP A 28 8.14 -6.34 24.57
N GLU A 29 8.29 -6.27 23.24
CA GLU A 29 9.53 -6.64 22.55
C GLU A 29 10.29 -5.42 22.01
N GLY A 30 10.75 -4.54 22.87
CA GLY A 30 11.63 -3.39 22.60
C GLY A 30 11.67 -2.91 21.14
N ASP A 31 11.29 -1.66 20.91
CA ASP A 31 11.15 -1.00 19.58
C ASP A 31 12.52 -0.88 18.81
N GLU A 32 13.46 -1.80 19.04
CA GLU A 32 14.74 -1.83 18.34
C GLU A 32 14.53 -2.43 16.95
N GLN A 33 14.51 -1.55 15.96
CA GLN A 33 14.56 -1.93 14.56
C GLN A 33 15.85 -2.74 14.32
N LYS A 34 15.71 -4.05 14.05
CA LYS A 34 16.86 -4.90 13.70
C LYS A 34 17.47 -4.39 12.40
N VAL A 35 18.67 -3.87 12.46
CA VAL A 35 19.44 -3.42 11.29
C VAL A 35 20.67 -4.27 11.14
N TYR A 36 20.77 -4.99 10.04
CA TYR A 36 21.94 -5.77 9.68
C TYR A 36 22.77 -4.98 8.65
N PRO A 37 24.08 -4.76 8.89
CA PRO A 37 24.91 -3.96 8.00
C PRO A 37 25.01 -4.59 6.62
N LYS A 38 24.91 -3.76 5.57
CA LYS A 38 25.02 -4.13 4.16
C LYS A 38 25.78 -3.08 3.40
N THR A 39 26.53 -3.52 2.38
CA THR A 39 27.16 -2.59 1.44
C THR A 39 26.08 -1.98 0.51
N ASP A 40 26.41 -0.86 -0.11
CA ASP A 40 25.51 -0.21 -1.07
C ASP A 40 25.18 -1.11 -2.28
N GLU A 41 26.16 -1.93 -2.70
CA GLU A 41 25.96 -2.91 -3.77
C GLU A 41 24.98 -4.02 -3.36
N GLN A 42 25.11 -4.53 -2.13
CA GLN A 42 24.17 -5.52 -1.58
C GLN A 42 22.78 -4.95 -1.46
N ARG A 43 22.63 -3.71 -0.95
CA ARG A 43 21.34 -3.01 -0.88
C ARG A 43 20.69 -2.86 -2.25
N LYS A 44 21.46 -2.49 -3.26
CA LYS A 44 20.98 -2.33 -4.63
C LYS A 44 20.46 -3.65 -5.19
N ARG A 45 21.25 -4.74 -5.07
CA ARG A 45 20.84 -6.08 -5.53
C ARG A 45 19.58 -6.56 -4.83
N LEU A 46 19.50 -6.42 -3.49
CA LEU A 46 18.32 -6.76 -2.70
C LEU A 46 17.10 -5.94 -3.13
N SER A 47 17.26 -4.62 -3.32
CA SER A 47 16.17 -3.77 -3.78
C SER A 47 15.64 -4.21 -5.14
N GLU A 48 16.50 -4.60 -6.07
CA GLU A 48 16.09 -5.10 -7.38
C GLU A 48 15.41 -6.48 -7.30
N ALA A 49 15.95 -7.39 -6.50
CA ALA A 49 15.38 -8.72 -6.31
C ALA A 49 14.00 -8.68 -5.64
N THR A 50 13.81 -7.77 -4.70
CA THR A 50 12.56 -7.65 -3.93
C THR A 50 11.45 -6.91 -4.66
N LYS A 51 11.75 -6.04 -5.65
CA LYS A 51 10.75 -5.29 -6.45
C LYS A 51 9.69 -6.18 -7.11
N ASN A 52 10.07 -7.37 -7.53
CA ASN A 52 9.19 -8.29 -8.26
C ASN A 52 8.37 -9.21 -7.34
N ILE A 53 8.66 -9.22 -6.04
CA ILE A 53 7.96 -10.06 -5.07
C ILE A 53 6.61 -9.43 -4.75
N LEU A 54 5.55 -10.19 -4.97
CA LEU A 54 4.16 -9.71 -4.81
C LEU A 54 3.90 -9.08 -3.44
N LEU A 55 4.45 -9.67 -2.38
CA LEU A 55 4.28 -9.20 -1.00
C LEU A 55 4.87 -7.81 -0.75
N PHE A 56 5.90 -7.43 -1.51
CA PHE A 56 6.62 -6.17 -1.31
C PHE A 56 6.17 -5.05 -2.26
N ARG A 57 5.37 -5.38 -3.28
CA ARG A 57 4.88 -4.38 -4.25
C ARG A 57 4.01 -3.28 -3.63
N SER A 58 3.36 -3.57 -2.51
CA SER A 58 2.51 -2.61 -1.80
C SER A 58 3.26 -1.72 -0.82
N LEU A 59 4.57 -1.96 -0.63
CA LEU A 59 5.41 -1.21 0.29
C LEU A 59 5.91 0.07 -0.37
N ASP A 60 5.93 1.15 0.39
CA ASP A 60 6.61 2.38 -0.02
C ASP A 60 8.14 2.26 0.10
N ASN A 61 8.86 3.28 -0.36
CA ASN A 61 10.33 3.27 -0.34
C ASN A 61 10.90 3.17 1.09
N GLN A 62 10.26 3.80 2.08
CA GLN A 62 10.71 3.76 3.47
C GLN A 62 10.52 2.38 4.07
N GLN A 63 9.36 1.77 3.83
CA GLN A 63 9.06 0.40 4.26
C GLN A 63 10.00 -0.61 3.61
N MET A 64 10.29 -0.43 2.31
CA MET A 64 11.24 -1.29 1.60
C MET A 64 12.64 -1.19 2.19
N HIS A 65 13.10 0.01 2.57
CA HIS A 65 14.36 0.18 3.26
C HIS A 65 14.39 -0.56 4.60
N GLN A 66 13.31 -0.47 5.39
CA GLN A 66 13.19 -1.20 6.67
C GLN A 66 13.24 -2.72 6.46
N VAL A 67 12.57 -3.23 5.42
CA VAL A 67 12.60 -4.65 5.05
C VAL A 67 14.03 -5.08 4.70
N ILE A 68 14.71 -4.33 3.82
CA ILE A 68 16.09 -4.63 3.43
C ILE A 68 17.03 -4.56 4.64
N ASP A 69 16.89 -3.57 5.51
CA ASP A 69 17.71 -3.42 6.72
C ASP A 69 17.56 -4.60 7.68
N ALA A 70 16.36 -5.15 7.79
CA ALA A 70 16.05 -6.26 8.68
C ALA A 70 16.43 -7.63 8.12
N MET A 71 16.82 -7.76 6.84
CA MET A 71 17.32 -9.01 6.27
C MET A 71 18.72 -9.30 6.78
N PHE A 72 18.98 -10.53 7.20
CA PHE A 72 20.29 -11.00 7.65
C PHE A 72 20.93 -11.96 6.64
N GLU A 73 22.27 -11.97 6.60
CA GLU A 73 23.04 -12.84 5.72
C GLU A 73 23.04 -14.29 6.24
N ARG A 74 22.79 -15.25 5.35
CA ARG A 74 23.01 -16.69 5.58
C ARG A 74 23.90 -17.24 4.49
N LYS A 75 25.07 -17.79 4.88
CA LYS A 75 25.97 -18.52 3.98
C LYS A 75 25.58 -19.97 3.99
N VAL A 76 25.66 -20.61 2.83
CA VAL A 76 25.34 -22.02 2.65
C VAL A 76 26.45 -22.73 1.91
N THR A 77 26.58 -24.02 2.19
CA THR A 77 27.56 -24.92 1.55
C THR A 77 26.85 -25.90 0.62
N PRO A 78 27.58 -26.51 -0.36
CA PRO A 78 26.99 -27.54 -1.21
C PRO A 78 26.37 -28.67 -0.37
N ASP A 79 25.26 -29.21 -0.87
CA ASP A 79 24.43 -30.27 -0.23
C ASP A 79 23.70 -29.82 1.04
N GLU A 80 23.77 -28.54 1.42
CA GLU A 80 23.02 -28.00 2.56
C GLU A 80 21.53 -27.84 2.21
N HIS A 81 20.66 -28.42 3.03
CA HIS A 81 19.23 -28.21 2.98
C HIS A 81 18.89 -26.83 3.59
N VAL A 82 18.42 -25.92 2.77
CA VAL A 82 18.00 -24.57 3.22
C VAL A 82 16.61 -24.63 3.84
N ILE A 83 15.69 -25.34 3.19
CA ILE A 83 14.35 -25.67 3.67
C ILE A 83 14.00 -27.09 3.25
N ASP A 84 13.20 -27.78 4.04
CA ASP A 84 12.67 -29.11 3.73
C ASP A 84 11.15 -29.07 3.56
N GLN A 85 10.65 -29.80 2.58
CA GLN A 85 9.20 -29.90 2.30
C GLN A 85 8.47 -30.48 3.52
N GLY A 86 7.41 -29.79 3.93
CA GLY A 86 6.58 -30.18 5.05
C GLY A 86 6.99 -29.57 6.40
N ASP A 87 8.17 -28.96 6.49
CA ASP A 87 8.60 -28.24 7.69
C ASP A 87 7.83 -26.94 7.89
N ASP A 88 7.82 -26.46 9.14
CA ASP A 88 7.29 -25.15 9.45
C ASP A 88 8.19 -24.06 8.86
N GLY A 89 7.56 -23.08 8.21
CA GLY A 89 8.29 -22.01 7.56
C GLY A 89 8.52 -20.83 8.49
N ASP A 90 9.79 -20.59 8.89
CA ASP A 90 10.15 -19.48 9.77
C ASP A 90 10.73 -18.28 9.01
N ASN A 91 11.42 -18.52 7.89
CA ASN A 91 12.12 -17.52 7.13
C ASN A 91 11.71 -17.51 5.65
N PHE A 92 11.85 -16.34 5.08
CA PHE A 92 11.85 -16.06 3.65
C PHE A 92 13.29 -15.80 3.21
N TYR A 93 13.64 -16.19 1.99
CA TYR A 93 14.99 -16.07 1.46
C TYR A 93 15.02 -15.38 0.10
N VAL A 94 16.00 -14.46 -0.08
CA VAL A 94 16.38 -13.88 -1.37
C VAL A 94 17.78 -14.37 -1.71
N ILE A 95 17.97 -14.87 -2.90
CA ILE A 95 19.26 -15.40 -3.37
C ILE A 95 20.15 -14.23 -3.79
N ASP A 96 21.32 -14.11 -3.17
CA ASP A 96 22.37 -13.19 -3.59
C ASP A 96 23.36 -13.88 -4.55
N THR A 97 23.85 -15.05 -4.17
CA THR A 97 24.78 -15.88 -4.98
C THR A 97 24.52 -17.37 -4.75
N GLY A 98 24.99 -18.20 -5.67
CA GLY A 98 24.94 -19.66 -5.56
C GLY A 98 23.81 -20.29 -6.38
N THR A 99 23.88 -21.62 -6.48
CA THR A 99 22.89 -22.44 -7.20
C THR A 99 22.13 -23.34 -6.25
N TYR A 100 20.84 -23.53 -6.50
CA TYR A 100 19.93 -24.25 -5.59
C TYR A 100 18.95 -25.09 -6.38
N ASP A 101 18.86 -26.39 -6.07
CA ASP A 101 17.88 -27.29 -6.66
C ASP A 101 16.57 -27.29 -5.85
N ILE A 102 15.45 -27.38 -6.58
CA ILE A 102 14.10 -27.42 -6.02
C ILE A 102 13.57 -28.84 -6.14
N TYR A 103 13.28 -29.49 -5.02
CA TYR A 103 12.70 -30.81 -4.98
C TYR A 103 11.29 -30.79 -4.40
N VAL A 104 10.42 -31.56 -5.03
CA VAL A 104 9.05 -31.79 -4.52
C VAL A 104 8.85 -33.32 -4.42
N GLU A 105 8.30 -33.77 -3.31
CA GLU A 105 7.93 -35.17 -3.13
C GLU A 105 6.65 -35.47 -3.94
N VAL A 106 6.77 -36.40 -4.90
CA VAL A 106 5.66 -36.91 -5.72
C VAL A 106 5.64 -38.40 -5.57
N ASP A 107 4.53 -38.98 -5.10
CA ASP A 107 4.35 -40.41 -4.88
C ASP A 107 5.46 -41.02 -3.97
N GLY A 108 5.88 -40.29 -2.95
CA GLY A 108 6.91 -40.74 -1.98
C GLY A 108 8.33 -40.70 -2.53
N LYS A 109 8.59 -40.03 -3.65
CA LYS A 109 9.93 -39.88 -4.24
C LYS A 109 10.24 -38.40 -4.48
N PRO A 110 11.45 -37.94 -4.11
CA PRO A 110 11.89 -36.60 -4.42
C PRO A 110 12.10 -36.43 -5.94
N LYS A 111 11.49 -35.43 -6.52
CA LYS A 111 11.65 -35.06 -7.93
C LYS A 111 12.18 -33.64 -8.02
N CYS A 112 13.30 -33.44 -8.71
CA CYS A 112 13.78 -32.11 -9.03
C CYS A 112 12.82 -31.47 -10.04
N VAL A 113 12.28 -30.30 -9.69
CA VAL A 113 11.29 -29.56 -10.49
C VAL A 113 11.82 -28.25 -11.03
N GLY A 114 13.00 -27.82 -10.59
CA GLY A 114 13.63 -26.59 -11.05
C GLY A 114 14.94 -26.29 -10.32
N GLN A 115 15.58 -25.22 -10.73
CA GLN A 115 16.83 -24.73 -10.15
C GLN A 115 16.83 -23.21 -10.11
N TYR A 116 17.44 -22.64 -9.07
CA TYR A 116 17.80 -21.24 -9.01
C TYR A 116 19.30 -21.07 -9.31
N ASP A 117 19.66 -20.01 -10.02
CA ASP A 117 21.06 -19.66 -10.29
C ASP A 117 21.27 -18.17 -10.01
N SER A 118 21.89 -17.88 -8.88
CA SER A 118 22.32 -16.53 -8.44
C SER A 118 21.22 -15.46 -8.50
N GLN A 119 19.96 -15.86 -8.54
CA GLN A 119 18.79 -14.98 -8.57
C GLN A 119 17.52 -15.71 -8.10
N GLY A 120 16.55 -14.92 -7.63
CA GLY A 120 15.25 -15.43 -7.20
C GLY A 120 15.04 -15.33 -5.69
N SER A 121 13.91 -15.86 -5.27
CA SER A 121 13.50 -15.91 -3.87
C SER A 121 12.60 -17.09 -3.62
N PHE A 122 12.55 -17.56 -2.39
CA PHE A 122 11.71 -18.68 -1.98
C PHE A 122 11.28 -18.59 -0.52
N GLY A 123 10.22 -19.31 -0.20
CA GLY A 123 9.68 -19.37 1.16
C GLY A 123 8.78 -18.19 1.55
N GLU A 124 8.32 -17.37 0.60
CA GLU A 124 7.47 -16.21 0.83
C GLU A 124 6.13 -16.56 1.49
N LEU A 125 5.59 -17.75 1.20
CA LEU A 125 4.33 -18.21 1.81
C LEU A 125 4.46 -18.40 3.33
N ALA A 126 5.66 -18.68 3.82
CA ALA A 126 5.91 -18.82 5.24
C ALA A 126 5.79 -17.50 6.01
N LEU A 127 5.96 -16.35 5.34
CA LEU A 127 5.80 -15.03 5.96
C LEU A 127 4.34 -14.68 6.23
N MET A 128 3.44 -15.11 5.33
CA MET A 128 2.03 -14.75 5.35
C MET A 128 1.14 -15.79 6.03
N TYR A 129 1.46 -17.06 5.80
CA TYR A 129 0.60 -18.17 6.19
C TYR A 129 1.37 -19.17 7.04
N ASN A 130 0.72 -19.71 8.06
CA ASN A 130 1.27 -20.82 8.83
C ASN A 130 1.09 -22.14 8.05
N MET A 131 1.76 -22.22 6.89
CA MET A 131 1.72 -23.37 6.00
C MET A 131 3.06 -24.09 6.00
N PRO A 132 3.06 -25.44 5.94
CA PRO A 132 4.28 -26.20 5.73
C PRO A 132 4.96 -25.80 4.41
N ARG A 133 6.29 -25.96 4.37
CA ARG A 133 7.08 -25.75 3.16
C ARG A 133 6.58 -26.57 1.99
N ALA A 134 6.39 -25.94 0.85
CA ALA A 134 5.85 -26.59 -0.36
C ALA A 134 6.90 -27.44 -1.10
N ALA A 135 8.19 -27.17 -0.89
CA ALA A 135 9.30 -27.82 -1.56
C ALA A 135 10.53 -27.86 -0.64
N THR A 136 11.45 -28.76 -0.96
CA THR A 136 12.82 -28.80 -0.39
C THR A 136 13.74 -28.00 -1.30
N ILE A 137 14.58 -27.13 -0.74
CA ILE A 137 15.61 -26.37 -1.45
C ILE A 137 16.97 -26.78 -0.93
N ILE A 138 17.82 -27.28 -1.83
CA ILE A 138 19.18 -27.77 -1.53
C ILE A 138 20.18 -26.91 -2.28
N ALA A 139 21.17 -26.39 -1.58
CA ALA A 139 22.28 -25.68 -2.19
C ALA A 139 23.15 -26.64 -2.99
N THR A 140 23.46 -26.34 -4.24
CA THR A 140 24.35 -27.14 -5.11
C THR A 140 25.74 -26.52 -5.25
N SER A 141 25.91 -25.30 -4.76
CA SER A 141 27.21 -24.62 -4.66
C SER A 141 27.32 -23.86 -3.34
N GLU A 142 28.50 -23.36 -3.01
CA GLU A 142 28.63 -22.30 -2.02
C GLU A 142 27.78 -21.10 -2.45
N GLY A 143 27.05 -20.49 -1.52
CA GLY A 143 26.15 -19.39 -1.82
C GLY A 143 25.87 -18.50 -0.63
N THR A 144 25.25 -17.37 -0.92
CA THR A 144 24.78 -16.39 0.06
C THR A 144 23.29 -16.12 -0.16
N LEU A 145 22.55 -16.18 0.93
CA LEU A 145 21.13 -15.86 1.01
C LEU A 145 20.93 -14.67 1.95
N TRP A 146 19.95 -13.84 1.64
CA TRP A 146 19.42 -12.87 2.58
C TRP A 146 18.12 -13.41 3.15
N ALA A 147 18.08 -13.57 4.45
CA ALA A 147 16.95 -14.17 5.15
C ALA A 147 16.18 -13.12 5.95
N MET A 148 14.86 -13.28 6.03
CA MET A 148 13.99 -12.50 6.89
C MET A 148 13.07 -13.45 7.65
N ASP A 149 13.02 -13.30 8.98
CA ASP A 149 12.10 -14.07 9.81
C ASP A 149 10.67 -13.51 9.73
N ARG A 150 9.70 -14.40 9.96
CA ARG A 150 8.27 -14.11 9.90
C ARG A 150 7.87 -12.99 10.88
N ALA A 151 8.37 -13.05 12.11
CA ALA A 151 7.97 -12.07 13.14
C ALA A 151 8.41 -10.67 12.74
N THR A 152 9.64 -10.50 12.28
CA THR A 152 10.18 -9.22 11.78
C THR A 152 9.39 -8.72 10.56
N PHE A 153 9.12 -9.59 9.57
CA PHE A 153 8.32 -9.21 8.39
C PHE A 153 6.92 -8.74 8.80
N ARG A 154 6.23 -9.52 9.62
CA ARG A 154 4.88 -9.19 10.08
C ARG A 154 4.86 -7.87 10.83
N ARG A 155 5.82 -7.67 11.73
CA ARG A 155 5.95 -6.43 12.48
C ARG A 155 6.12 -5.24 11.54
N ILE A 156 7.03 -5.27 10.58
CA ILE A 156 7.26 -4.19 9.63
C ILE A 156 5.99 -3.93 8.79
N VAL A 157 5.45 -4.96 8.15
CA VAL A 157 4.34 -4.81 7.21
C VAL A 157 3.03 -4.49 7.91
N LEU A 158 2.70 -5.21 8.99
CA LEU A 158 1.44 -5.02 9.72
C LEU A 158 1.44 -3.72 10.52
N LYS A 159 2.55 -3.35 11.17
CA LYS A 159 2.69 -2.08 11.89
C LYS A 159 2.53 -0.91 10.93
N ASN A 160 3.19 -0.97 9.76
CA ASN A 160 3.06 0.08 8.76
C ASN A 160 1.64 0.19 8.19
N ALA A 161 1.00 -0.94 7.88
CA ALA A 161 -0.39 -0.97 7.42
C ALA A 161 -1.35 -0.41 8.49
N PHE A 162 -1.15 -0.78 9.75
CA PHE A 162 -1.94 -0.26 10.87
C PHE A 162 -1.74 1.25 11.06
N ASN A 163 -0.49 1.72 11.06
CA ASN A 163 -0.18 3.13 11.21
C ASN A 163 -0.74 3.97 10.05
N LYS A 164 -0.62 3.47 8.82
CA LYS A 164 -1.21 4.10 7.63
C LYS A 164 -2.74 4.20 7.75
N ARG A 165 -3.40 3.10 8.12
CA ARG A 165 -4.85 3.09 8.34
C ARG A 165 -5.25 4.09 9.41
N LYS A 166 -4.57 4.08 10.57
CA LYS A 166 -4.84 5.00 11.68
C LYS A 166 -4.65 6.47 11.29
N MET A 167 -3.60 6.75 10.51
CA MET A 167 -3.37 8.09 9.96
C MET A 167 -4.52 8.55 9.06
N TYR A 168 -4.98 7.68 8.18
CA TYR A 168 -6.10 8.00 7.27
C TYR A 168 -7.44 8.07 8.01
N GLU A 169 -7.70 7.20 8.98
CA GLU A 169 -8.88 7.33 9.85
C GLU A 169 -8.92 8.70 10.51
N ASN A 170 -7.80 9.14 11.11
CA ASN A 170 -7.70 10.47 11.74
C ASN A 170 -7.86 11.61 10.73
N LEU A 171 -7.33 11.47 9.52
CA LEU A 171 -7.54 12.45 8.43
C LEU A 171 -9.02 12.56 8.08
N LEU A 172 -9.69 11.43 7.86
CA LEU A 172 -11.08 11.37 7.44
C LEU A 172 -12.06 11.82 8.54
N GLU A 173 -11.75 11.60 9.84
CA GLU A 173 -12.57 12.11 10.96
C GLU A 173 -12.68 13.62 10.98
N ASN A 174 -11.65 14.33 10.49
CA ASN A 174 -11.64 15.78 10.45
C ASN A 174 -12.37 16.36 9.21
N VAL A 175 -12.72 15.53 8.24
CA VAL A 175 -13.45 15.94 7.04
C VAL A 175 -14.96 16.03 7.35
N PRO A 176 -15.57 17.22 7.34
CA PRO A 176 -16.95 17.42 7.80
C PRO A 176 -17.97 16.53 7.11
N MET A 177 -17.84 16.31 5.80
CA MET A 177 -18.77 15.51 5.01
C MET A 177 -18.71 14.01 5.32
N LEU A 178 -17.57 13.52 5.83
CA LEU A 178 -17.36 12.10 6.15
C LEU A 178 -17.79 11.74 7.58
N LYS A 179 -18.23 12.71 8.38
CA LYS A 179 -18.75 12.48 9.74
C LYS A 179 -20.05 11.67 9.76
N THR A 180 -20.76 11.60 8.64
CA THR A 180 -21.96 10.78 8.49
C THR A 180 -21.66 9.30 8.29
N LEU A 181 -20.44 8.96 7.89
CA LEU A 181 -19.98 7.58 7.78
C LEU A 181 -19.74 6.99 9.16
N ASP A 182 -20.11 5.73 9.32
CA ASP A 182 -19.74 4.99 10.52
C ASP A 182 -18.24 4.63 10.53
N SER A 183 -17.77 4.05 11.64
CA SER A 183 -16.34 3.69 11.78
C SER A 183 -15.90 2.65 10.75
N TYR A 184 -16.78 1.69 10.40
CA TYR A 184 -16.47 0.67 9.40
C TYR A 184 -16.40 1.24 7.99
N GLU A 185 -17.32 2.13 7.64
CA GLU A 185 -17.34 2.82 6.35
C GLU A 185 -16.10 3.71 6.19
N ARG A 186 -15.73 4.49 7.22
CA ARG A 186 -14.49 5.29 7.21
C ARG A 186 -13.24 4.42 7.05
N MET A 187 -13.19 3.27 7.71
CA MET A 187 -12.08 2.32 7.56
C MET A 187 -11.95 1.82 6.12
N ASN A 188 -13.08 1.52 5.45
CA ASN A 188 -13.07 1.11 4.04
C ASN A 188 -12.56 2.22 3.11
N VAL A 189 -12.91 3.48 3.39
CA VAL A 189 -12.36 4.63 2.67
C VAL A 189 -10.86 4.76 2.92
N ALA A 190 -10.41 4.66 4.17
CA ALA A 190 -8.99 4.71 4.53
C ALA A 190 -8.15 3.63 3.82
N ASP A 191 -8.69 2.42 3.70
CA ASP A 191 -8.03 1.31 3.00
C ASP A 191 -7.94 1.52 1.47
N ALA A 192 -8.84 2.32 0.89
CA ALA A 192 -8.85 2.65 -0.54
C ALA A 192 -7.93 3.83 -0.89
N LEU A 193 -7.47 4.61 0.09
CA LEU A 193 -6.61 5.76 -0.14
C LEU A 193 -5.19 5.35 -0.55
N ALA A 194 -4.68 6.01 -1.60
CA ALA A 194 -3.30 5.85 -2.07
C ALA A 194 -2.51 7.16 -1.86
N PRO A 195 -1.29 7.12 -1.29
CA PRO A 195 -0.47 8.31 -1.12
C PRO A 195 0.09 8.79 -2.47
N LYS A 196 0.12 10.11 -2.66
CA LYS A 196 0.78 10.75 -3.79
C LYS A 196 1.47 12.03 -3.35
N THR A 197 2.73 12.21 -3.74
CA THR A 197 3.52 13.40 -3.42
C THR A 197 3.71 14.23 -4.68
N PHE A 198 3.66 15.55 -4.50
CA PHE A 198 3.84 16.55 -5.54
C PHE A 198 4.90 17.54 -5.10
N GLU A 199 5.72 17.98 -6.03
CA GLU A 199 6.72 19.01 -5.81
C GLU A 199 6.11 20.41 -6.01
N ASP A 200 6.86 21.46 -5.60
CA ASP A 200 6.39 22.84 -5.73
C ASP A 200 6.06 23.21 -7.17
N GLY A 201 4.85 23.74 -7.38
CA GLY A 201 4.35 24.14 -8.68
C GLY A 201 3.78 23.01 -9.54
N ASP A 202 3.81 21.77 -9.08
CA ASP A 202 3.22 20.65 -9.83
C ASP A 202 1.72 20.85 -10.05
N LEU A 203 1.28 20.61 -11.29
CA LEU A 203 -0.12 20.59 -11.66
C LEU A 203 -0.76 19.26 -11.23
N ILE A 204 -1.62 19.31 -10.22
CA ILE A 204 -2.32 18.15 -9.66
C ILE A 204 -3.59 17.85 -10.46
N ILE A 205 -4.38 18.88 -10.72
CA ILE A 205 -5.62 18.83 -11.51
C ILE A 205 -5.56 19.95 -12.55
N LYS A 206 -5.98 19.66 -13.78
CA LYS A 206 -6.14 20.66 -14.84
C LYS A 206 -7.63 20.92 -15.10
N GLN A 207 -8.01 22.19 -15.14
CA GLN A 207 -9.37 22.62 -15.51
C GLN A 207 -9.74 22.07 -16.90
N GLY A 208 -10.93 21.48 -17.01
CA GLY A 208 -11.46 20.91 -18.25
C GLY A 208 -11.13 19.44 -18.49
N ASP A 209 -10.21 18.85 -17.73
CA ASP A 209 -9.91 17.42 -17.84
C ASP A 209 -11.03 16.56 -17.23
N ASP A 210 -11.11 15.30 -17.64
CA ASP A 210 -12.02 14.32 -17.04
C ASP A 210 -11.59 13.98 -15.62
N ALA A 211 -12.58 13.70 -14.75
CA ALA A 211 -12.33 13.39 -13.36
C ALA A 211 -12.17 11.89 -13.13
N ASP A 212 -11.03 11.49 -12.60
CA ASP A 212 -10.67 10.11 -12.27
C ASP A 212 -10.50 9.85 -10.77
N CYS A 213 -10.34 10.91 -9.97
CA CYS A 213 -10.07 10.80 -8.53
C CYS A 213 -10.40 12.11 -7.79
N MET A 214 -10.39 12.02 -6.45
CA MET A 214 -10.35 13.18 -5.55
C MET A 214 -9.17 13.07 -4.59
N TYR A 215 -8.87 14.17 -3.91
CA TYR A 215 -7.67 14.31 -3.10
C TYR A 215 -8.01 14.81 -1.68
N PHE A 216 -7.34 14.25 -0.67
CA PHE A 216 -7.29 14.77 0.70
C PHE A 216 -5.87 15.24 0.99
N VAL A 217 -5.69 16.44 1.52
CA VAL A 217 -4.37 17.01 1.81
C VAL A 217 -3.85 16.42 3.14
N GLU A 218 -2.80 15.61 3.07
CA GLU A 218 -2.12 15.06 4.25
C GLU A 218 -1.12 16.06 4.83
N GLU A 219 -0.39 16.75 3.95
CA GLU A 219 0.65 17.72 4.31
C GLU A 219 0.88 18.70 3.15
N GLY A 220 1.28 19.94 3.49
CA GLY A 220 1.51 21.00 2.51
C GLY A 220 0.25 21.81 2.21
N GLU A 221 0.23 22.45 1.06
CA GLU A 221 -0.83 23.36 0.63
C GLU A 221 -1.07 23.22 -0.89
N VAL A 222 -2.34 23.32 -1.29
CA VAL A 222 -2.75 23.25 -2.69
C VAL A 222 -3.49 24.54 -3.05
N ARG A 223 -3.04 25.20 -4.10
CA ARG A 223 -3.68 26.38 -4.65
C ARG A 223 -4.69 25.99 -5.73
N ILE A 224 -5.93 26.38 -5.54
CA ILE A 224 -7.02 26.15 -6.51
C ILE A 224 -7.24 27.41 -7.33
N THR A 225 -7.22 27.27 -8.65
CA THR A 225 -7.36 28.40 -9.58
C THR A 225 -8.39 28.07 -10.66
N MET A 226 -8.96 29.10 -11.23
CA MET A 226 -9.88 29.00 -12.37
C MET A 226 -9.53 30.03 -13.44
N THR A 227 -9.54 29.59 -14.68
CA THR A 227 -9.39 30.47 -15.83
C THR A 227 -10.76 31.01 -16.23
N ASN A 228 -10.87 32.32 -16.45
CA ASN A 228 -12.10 32.95 -16.90
C ASN A 228 -12.40 32.53 -18.35
N MET A 229 -13.64 32.08 -18.64
CA MET A 229 -14.04 31.70 -19.99
C MET A 229 -13.95 32.87 -21.01
N ASN A 230 -14.10 34.11 -20.55
CA ASN A 230 -14.05 35.30 -21.40
C ASN A 230 -12.62 35.85 -21.55
N ASP A 231 -11.69 35.48 -20.71
CA ASP A 231 -10.28 35.87 -20.77
C ASP A 231 -9.39 34.68 -20.37
N PRO A 232 -9.00 33.81 -21.34
CA PRO A 232 -8.20 32.64 -21.09
C PRO A 232 -6.79 32.90 -20.53
N ASN A 233 -6.35 34.18 -20.59
CA ASN A 233 -5.03 34.57 -20.08
C ASN A 233 -5.06 34.98 -18.59
N THR A 234 -6.27 35.13 -18.01
CA THR A 234 -6.43 35.52 -16.62
C THR A 234 -6.85 34.32 -15.78
N GLU A 235 -5.90 33.82 -15.00
CA GLU A 235 -6.13 32.78 -13.98
C GLU A 235 -6.35 33.45 -12.62
N VAL A 236 -7.45 33.11 -11.95
CA VAL A 236 -7.83 33.68 -10.66
C VAL A 236 -7.70 32.60 -9.59
N GLU A 237 -6.98 32.89 -8.50
CA GLU A 237 -6.93 32.04 -7.34
C GLU A 237 -8.27 32.08 -6.58
N LEU A 238 -8.90 30.91 -6.40
CA LEU A 238 -10.19 30.79 -5.74
C LEU A 238 -10.01 30.55 -4.23
N THR A 239 -9.15 29.59 -3.89
CA THR A 239 -8.94 29.15 -2.51
C THR A 239 -7.63 28.36 -2.39
N ARG A 240 -7.26 28.08 -1.16
CA ARG A 240 -6.15 27.19 -0.83
C ARG A 240 -6.62 26.09 0.09
N CYS A 241 -6.31 24.86 -0.28
CA CYS A 241 -6.56 23.68 0.53
C CYS A 241 -5.31 23.35 1.35
N LYS A 242 -5.48 23.14 2.65
CA LYS A 242 -4.44 22.82 3.62
C LYS A 242 -4.67 21.42 4.21
N LYS A 243 -3.76 21.01 5.08
CA LYS A 243 -3.88 19.73 5.80
C LYS A 243 -5.28 19.54 6.39
N GLY A 244 -5.94 18.44 6.03
CA GLY A 244 -7.29 18.09 6.45
C GLY A 244 -8.39 18.55 5.48
N ASP A 245 -8.06 19.38 4.47
CA ASP A 245 -8.98 19.73 3.41
C ASP A 245 -9.00 18.68 2.29
N TYR A 246 -9.99 18.77 1.41
CA TYR A 246 -10.15 17.92 0.25
C TYR A 246 -10.52 18.75 -0.99
N PHE A 247 -10.25 18.21 -2.18
CA PHE A 247 -10.57 18.87 -3.44
C PHE A 247 -10.71 17.86 -4.58
N GLY A 248 -11.36 18.30 -5.67
CA GLY A 248 -11.56 17.50 -6.87
C GLY A 248 -12.81 16.64 -6.85
N GLU A 249 -13.58 16.64 -5.76
CA GLU A 249 -14.82 15.89 -5.59
C GLU A 249 -15.94 16.37 -6.51
N LEU A 250 -15.95 17.68 -6.82
CA LEU A 250 -17.03 18.32 -7.56
C LEU A 250 -17.30 17.68 -8.92
N ALA A 251 -16.24 17.40 -9.67
CA ALA A 251 -16.34 16.76 -10.98
C ALA A 251 -16.82 15.30 -10.88
N LEU A 252 -16.50 14.60 -9.80
CA LEU A 252 -16.99 13.24 -9.55
C LEU A 252 -18.48 13.23 -9.18
N VAL A 253 -18.91 14.20 -8.36
CA VAL A 253 -20.33 14.33 -7.93
C VAL A 253 -21.23 14.75 -9.09
N THR A 254 -20.75 15.64 -9.96
CA THR A 254 -21.52 16.21 -11.07
C THR A 254 -21.38 15.43 -12.37
N HIS A 255 -20.43 14.50 -12.47
CA HIS A 255 -20.05 13.79 -13.71
C HIS A 255 -19.66 14.76 -14.84
N LYS A 256 -19.00 15.86 -14.49
CA LYS A 256 -18.55 16.91 -15.41
C LYS A 256 -17.03 17.01 -15.41
N PRO A 257 -16.42 17.66 -16.42
CA PRO A 257 -15.00 17.97 -16.41
C PRO A 257 -14.59 18.79 -15.18
N ARG A 258 -13.31 18.75 -14.84
CA ARG A 258 -12.72 19.52 -13.74
C ARG A 258 -13.04 21.00 -13.84
N ALA A 259 -13.69 21.56 -12.83
CA ALA A 259 -14.12 22.95 -12.82
C ALA A 259 -12.96 23.95 -12.64
N ALA A 260 -11.88 23.53 -12.01
CA ALA A 260 -10.73 24.36 -11.66
C ALA A 260 -9.42 23.58 -11.80
N SER A 261 -8.30 24.29 -11.85
CA SER A 261 -6.96 23.73 -11.74
C SER A 261 -6.49 23.73 -10.30
N ALA A 262 -5.62 22.78 -9.96
CA ALA A 262 -5.02 22.65 -8.63
C ALA A 262 -3.50 22.51 -8.78
N TYR A 263 -2.75 23.31 -8.01
CA TYR A 263 -1.29 23.35 -8.04
C TYR A 263 -0.74 23.13 -6.64
N SER A 264 0.32 22.38 -6.53
CA SER A 264 1.09 22.21 -5.29
C SER A 264 1.79 23.52 -4.92
N VAL A 265 1.79 23.87 -3.64
CA VAL A 265 2.55 24.98 -3.06
C VAL A 265 3.55 24.39 -2.06
N GLY A 266 4.82 24.40 -2.42
CA GLY A 266 5.82 23.59 -1.74
C GLY A 266 5.61 22.11 -1.98
N THR A 267 6.34 21.25 -1.28
CA THR A 267 6.11 19.81 -1.33
C THR A 267 4.79 19.47 -0.66
N THR A 268 3.87 18.85 -1.41
CA THR A 268 2.53 18.50 -0.92
C THR A 268 2.31 16.99 -0.99
N ARG A 269 1.78 16.42 0.10
CA ARG A 269 1.35 15.02 0.15
C ARG A 269 -0.16 14.96 0.19
N CYS A 270 -0.74 14.15 -0.68
CA CYS A 270 -2.17 13.92 -0.75
C CYS A 270 -2.48 12.42 -0.64
N ALA A 271 -3.61 12.10 0.00
CA ALA A 271 -4.26 10.81 -0.12
C ALA A 271 -5.27 10.89 -1.27
N VAL A 272 -5.18 9.96 -2.20
CA VAL A 272 -5.98 9.94 -3.45
C VAL A 272 -7.03 8.86 -3.37
N LEU A 273 -8.28 9.20 -3.67
CA LEU A 273 -9.38 8.26 -3.80
C LEU A 273 -9.81 8.21 -5.27
N ASP A 274 -9.69 7.05 -5.91
CA ASP A 274 -10.12 6.88 -7.30
C ASP A 274 -11.65 6.91 -7.46
N VAL A 275 -12.13 7.17 -8.68
CA VAL A 275 -13.56 7.34 -8.99
C VAL A 275 -14.38 6.10 -8.62
N HIS A 276 -13.86 4.88 -8.81
CA HIS A 276 -14.60 3.66 -8.51
C HIS A 276 -14.75 3.44 -7.01
N ALA A 277 -13.68 3.73 -6.23
CA ALA A 277 -13.73 3.72 -4.79
C ALA A 277 -14.66 4.84 -4.25
N PHE A 278 -14.60 6.04 -4.86
CA PHE A 278 -15.47 7.16 -4.54
C PHE A 278 -16.95 6.77 -4.69
N GLU A 279 -17.38 6.29 -5.86
CA GLU A 279 -18.76 5.90 -6.11
C GLU A 279 -19.26 4.79 -5.17
N ARG A 280 -18.42 3.81 -4.92
CA ARG A 280 -18.76 2.66 -4.06
C ARG A 280 -18.84 3.02 -2.59
N LEU A 281 -17.91 3.82 -2.07
CA LEU A 281 -17.71 4.04 -0.64
C LEU A 281 -18.35 5.33 -0.13
N LEU A 282 -18.45 6.38 -0.96
CA LEU A 282 -18.98 7.68 -0.58
C LEU A 282 -20.41 7.93 -1.05
N GLY A 283 -21.09 6.91 -1.58
CA GLY A 283 -22.52 7.00 -1.94
C GLY A 283 -23.39 7.63 -0.85
N PRO A 284 -23.26 7.24 0.44
CA PRO A 284 -24.02 7.83 1.56
C PRO A 284 -23.76 9.35 1.76
N CYS A 285 -22.60 9.84 1.34
CA CYS A 285 -22.20 11.26 1.47
C CYS A 285 -22.62 12.13 0.27
N MET A 286 -23.14 11.55 -0.80
CA MET A 286 -23.43 12.26 -2.07
C MET A 286 -24.41 13.43 -1.89
N ASP A 287 -25.42 13.28 -1.05
CA ASP A 287 -26.39 14.36 -0.81
C ASP A 287 -25.79 15.55 -0.05
N LEU A 288 -24.83 15.29 0.84
CA LEU A 288 -24.08 16.36 1.52
C LEU A 288 -23.13 17.06 0.56
N MET A 289 -22.45 16.31 -0.29
CA MET A 289 -21.57 16.90 -1.33
C MET A 289 -22.36 17.78 -2.30
N LYS A 290 -23.56 17.33 -2.73
CA LYS A 290 -24.42 18.12 -3.61
C LYS A 290 -24.85 19.45 -3.00
N ARG A 291 -25.13 19.50 -1.69
CA ARG A 291 -25.44 20.75 -0.98
C ARG A 291 -24.25 21.71 -0.97
N SER A 292 -23.02 21.20 -0.80
CA SER A 292 -21.81 22.02 -0.85
C SER A 292 -21.58 22.65 -2.23
N ILE A 293 -22.11 22.08 -3.31
CA ILE A 293 -22.05 22.67 -4.66
C ILE A 293 -22.78 24.02 -4.74
N GLU A 294 -23.93 24.13 -4.08
CA GLU A 294 -24.72 25.39 -4.07
C GLU A 294 -23.95 26.52 -3.37
N ASP A 295 -23.24 26.20 -2.29
CA ASP A 295 -22.37 27.16 -1.60
C ASP A 295 -21.17 27.57 -2.46
N TYR A 296 -20.58 26.62 -3.20
CA TYR A 296 -19.49 26.88 -4.16
C TYR A 296 -19.96 27.78 -5.32
N GLU A 297 -21.11 27.50 -5.91
CA GLU A 297 -21.69 28.35 -6.96
C GLU A 297 -21.89 29.79 -6.46
N GLY A 298 -22.36 29.97 -5.22
CA GLY A 298 -22.54 31.27 -4.61
C GLY A 298 -21.24 32.07 -4.50
N GLN A 299 -20.16 31.41 -4.07
CA GLN A 299 -18.82 31.99 -3.94
C GLN A 299 -18.25 32.38 -5.32
N LEU A 300 -18.38 31.50 -6.32
CA LEU A 300 -17.90 31.76 -7.67
C LEU A 300 -18.65 32.93 -8.34
N VAL A 301 -19.96 33.02 -8.12
CA VAL A 301 -20.74 34.18 -8.61
C VAL A 301 -20.26 35.48 -7.98
N GLN A 302 -19.86 35.49 -6.72
CA GLN A 302 -19.28 36.68 -6.08
C GLN A 302 -17.92 37.08 -6.70
N ILE A 303 -17.09 36.09 -7.07
CA ILE A 303 -15.76 36.34 -7.65
C ILE A 303 -15.85 36.78 -9.10
N PHE A 304 -16.66 36.10 -9.91
CA PHE A 304 -16.77 36.33 -11.36
C PHE A 304 -17.91 37.24 -11.79
N GLY A 305 -18.74 37.71 -10.84
CA GLY A 305 -19.82 38.69 -11.05
C GLY A 305 -21.07 38.15 -11.76
N SER A 306 -21.05 36.97 -12.35
CA SER A 306 -22.19 36.37 -13.05
C SER A 306 -22.06 34.85 -13.20
N LYS A 307 -23.20 34.14 -13.19
CA LYS A 307 -23.25 32.70 -13.51
C LYS A 307 -22.79 32.37 -14.95
N SER A 308 -22.94 33.33 -15.89
CA SER A 308 -22.50 33.13 -17.27
C SER A 308 -20.99 33.10 -17.48
N ASN A 309 -20.21 33.54 -16.47
CA ASN A 309 -18.74 33.54 -16.49
C ASN A 309 -18.14 32.27 -15.86
N ILE A 310 -19.00 31.40 -15.37
CA ILE A 310 -18.64 30.17 -14.69
C ILE A 310 -19.05 29.00 -15.60
N SER A 311 -18.20 28.04 -15.80
CA SER A 311 -18.59 26.76 -16.42
C SER A 311 -19.75 26.18 -15.62
N ASP A 312 -20.82 25.73 -16.29
CA ASP A 312 -21.99 25.14 -15.64
C ASP A 312 -21.57 23.99 -14.68
N LEU A 313 -21.74 24.25 -13.39
CA LEU A 313 -21.36 23.30 -12.32
C LEU A 313 -22.46 22.29 -11.97
N ARG A 314 -23.63 22.37 -12.67
CA ARG A 314 -24.78 21.48 -12.41
C ARG A 314 -24.84 20.30 -13.32
#